data_9a89f7879483ea0566daa5eca8916e8d
#
_entry.id   9a89f7879483ea0566daa5eca8916e8d
#
_cell.length_a   1.000
_cell.length_b   1.000
_cell.length_c   1.000
_cell.angle_alpha   90.00
_cell.angle_beta   90.00
_cell.angle_gamma   90.00
#
_symmetry.space_group_name_H-M   'P 1'
#
loop_
_entity.id
_entity.type
_entity.pdbx_description
1 polymer ?
#
loop_
_entity_poly.entity_id
_entity_poly.type
_entity_poly.pdbx_seq_one_letter_code
_entity_poly.pdbx_strand_id
1 'polypeptide(L)'
;MTNSIKIIQPDDWHVHFREDEMLRVVTKYSSRVNRRCIAMPNTSNPITSSVQAISYKKLIESNSQSVNFEALIPCYLTDSMKIDDFEYALQNNIFIGGKLYPNNATTNSQHGVNNIKKIYNIFEILEKENSVLLIHGELNRNDIDIFDREKYFIDEELYQIRNTFKNLKIVLEHVSSAYGVDFVKSNKNIAGTITPHHMLLTKNDVFKNKEINPHHYCMPVVKNEKDLLALRKAACFDNNKFFLGTDSAPHHTNDKIQNESLKAGIFSSPCSLELYVNIFEEENALEHFEKFSSINGPEFYGLAVNKEFLTLNKKERNVPEYTEEGNIRIKNFFAGKKINWKVS
;
A
#
# COMPACT_ATOMS: atom_id res chain seq x y z
N MET A 1 -0.66 10.20 30.66
CA MET A 1 -0.60 9.21 29.54
C MET A 1 -1.95 9.21 28.89
N THR A 2 -2.00 9.29 27.56
CA THR A 2 -3.25 9.31 26.79
C THR A 2 -3.86 7.88 26.79
N ASN A 3 -5.07 7.72 27.29
CA ASN A 3 -5.75 6.43 27.39
C ASN A 3 -6.70 6.15 26.20
N SER A 4 -7.00 7.16 25.42
CA SER A 4 -7.88 7.08 24.25
C SER A 4 -7.55 8.18 23.26
N ILE A 5 -7.59 7.89 21.98
CA ILE A 5 -7.51 8.87 20.89
C ILE A 5 -8.75 8.72 20.01
N LYS A 6 -9.30 9.85 19.57
CA LYS A 6 -10.37 9.90 18.59
C LYS A 6 -9.83 10.59 17.35
N ILE A 7 -9.92 9.93 16.22
CA ILE A 7 -9.44 10.43 14.93
C ILE A 7 -10.56 10.38 13.91
N ILE A 8 -10.45 11.18 12.86
CA ILE A 8 -11.26 11.03 11.65
C ILE A 8 -11.04 9.61 11.11
N GLN A 9 -12.11 8.94 10.68
CA GLN A 9 -11.99 7.57 10.15
C GLN A 9 -10.97 7.53 9.01
N PRO A 10 -9.94 6.67 9.10
CA PRO A 10 -8.83 6.66 8.14
C PRO A 10 -9.23 6.07 6.79
N ASP A 11 -8.34 6.26 5.84
CA ASP A 11 -8.32 5.58 4.54
C ASP A 11 -7.04 4.75 4.43
N ASP A 12 -7.12 3.60 3.76
CA ASP A 12 -5.95 2.79 3.43
C ASP A 12 -5.65 2.91 1.94
N TRP A 13 -4.54 3.58 1.64
CA TRP A 13 -4.19 3.93 0.26
C TRP A 13 -3.46 2.81 -0.50
N HIS A 14 -3.39 1.59 0.09
CA HIS A 14 -2.79 0.43 -0.58
C HIS A 14 -3.20 -0.89 0.08
N VAL A 15 -4.12 -1.65 -0.52
CA VAL A 15 -4.57 -2.97 -0.03
C VAL A 15 -4.72 -3.96 -1.18
N HIS A 16 -4.23 -5.19 -1.00
CA HIS A 16 -4.49 -6.31 -1.90
C HIS A 16 -5.67 -7.13 -1.40
N PHE A 17 -6.85 -6.89 -1.94
CA PHE A 17 -8.06 -7.64 -1.56
C PHE A 17 -8.06 -9.06 -2.08
N ARG A 18 -7.24 -9.36 -3.10
CA ARG A 18 -7.21 -10.67 -3.77
C ARG A 18 -8.55 -10.98 -4.47
N GLU A 19 -8.90 -12.25 -4.53
CA GLU A 19 -10.07 -12.77 -5.25
C GLU A 19 -10.74 -13.87 -4.39
N ASP A 20 -11.89 -14.34 -4.79
CA ASP A 20 -12.63 -15.48 -4.21
C ASP A 20 -12.82 -15.39 -2.68
N GLU A 21 -12.60 -16.48 -1.97
CA GLU A 21 -12.75 -16.55 -0.51
C GLU A 21 -11.78 -15.61 0.22
N MET A 22 -10.57 -15.40 -0.31
CA MET A 22 -9.57 -14.50 0.26
C MET A 22 -10.07 -13.05 0.28
N LEU A 23 -10.73 -12.59 -0.79
CA LEU A 23 -11.32 -11.25 -0.88
C LEU A 23 -12.28 -10.99 0.28
N ARG A 24 -13.17 -11.94 0.57
CA ARG A 24 -14.15 -11.80 1.67
C ARG A 24 -13.46 -11.59 3.01
N VAL A 25 -12.42 -12.37 3.29
CA VAL A 25 -11.65 -12.29 4.54
C VAL A 25 -10.96 -10.93 4.65
N VAL A 26 -10.25 -10.51 3.59
CA VAL A 26 -9.51 -9.24 3.60
C VAL A 26 -10.44 -8.05 3.72
N THR A 27 -11.55 -8.04 2.97
CA THR A 27 -12.54 -6.97 3.01
C THR A 27 -13.10 -6.76 4.41
N LYS A 28 -13.39 -7.85 5.13
CA LYS A 28 -13.88 -7.82 6.51
C LYS A 28 -12.94 -7.06 7.45
N TYR A 29 -11.63 -7.31 7.35
CA TYR A 29 -10.65 -6.65 8.21
C TYR A 29 -10.36 -5.21 7.78
N SER A 30 -10.24 -4.95 6.49
CA SER A 30 -9.92 -3.61 5.97
C SER A 30 -11.08 -2.63 6.15
N SER A 31 -12.34 -3.05 5.88
CA SER A 31 -13.53 -2.22 6.03
C SER A 31 -13.94 -1.97 7.48
N ARG A 32 -13.39 -2.73 8.43
CA ARG A 32 -13.63 -2.54 9.87
C ARG A 32 -13.15 -1.18 10.37
N VAL A 33 -12.06 -0.69 9.84
CA VAL A 33 -11.38 0.51 10.32
C VAL A 33 -11.33 1.63 9.29
N ASN A 34 -11.23 1.30 8.01
CA ASN A 34 -11.07 2.28 6.95
C ASN A 34 -12.41 2.66 6.33
N ARG A 35 -12.56 3.95 5.98
CA ARG A 35 -13.70 4.46 5.22
C ARG A 35 -13.55 4.15 3.72
N ARG A 36 -12.33 4.29 3.21
CA ARG A 36 -11.94 3.97 1.83
C ARG A 36 -10.68 3.13 1.81
N CYS A 37 -10.56 2.29 0.77
CA CYS A 37 -9.30 1.62 0.48
C CYS A 37 -9.00 1.69 -1.03
N ILE A 38 -7.73 1.96 -1.41
CA ILE A 38 -7.29 1.69 -2.77
C ILE A 38 -7.03 0.19 -2.91
N ALA A 39 -7.84 -0.46 -3.74
CA ALA A 39 -7.73 -1.88 -4.05
C ALA A 39 -6.73 -2.09 -5.19
N MET A 40 -5.60 -2.70 -4.89
CA MET A 40 -4.56 -2.96 -5.88
C MET A 40 -5.07 -3.85 -7.02
N PRO A 41 -4.81 -3.46 -8.29
CA PRO A 41 -5.44 -4.05 -9.46
C PRO A 41 -4.71 -5.30 -9.99
N ASN A 42 -3.65 -5.78 -9.32
CA ASN A 42 -2.86 -6.94 -9.71
C ASN A 42 -3.48 -8.27 -9.24
N THR A 43 -4.73 -8.49 -9.61
CA THR A 43 -5.44 -9.76 -9.49
C THR A 43 -4.85 -10.80 -10.46
N SER A 44 -5.29 -12.05 -10.42
CA SER A 44 -4.84 -13.09 -11.36
C SER A 44 -5.14 -12.70 -12.81
N ASN A 45 -6.25 -12.00 -13.03
CA ASN A 45 -6.58 -11.29 -14.27
C ASN A 45 -6.54 -9.78 -13.98
N PRO A 46 -5.48 -9.05 -14.34
CA PRO A 46 -5.30 -7.65 -13.95
C PRO A 46 -6.46 -6.74 -14.36
N ILE A 47 -6.78 -5.76 -13.53
CA ILE A 47 -7.87 -4.79 -13.79
C ILE A 47 -7.35 -3.71 -14.72
N THR A 48 -7.63 -3.85 -16.02
CA THR A 48 -7.15 -2.96 -17.10
C THR A 48 -8.26 -2.19 -17.81
N SER A 49 -9.54 -2.44 -17.45
CA SER A 49 -10.69 -1.80 -18.09
C SER A 49 -11.73 -1.29 -17.08
N SER A 50 -12.52 -0.31 -17.53
CA SER A 50 -13.62 0.27 -16.75
C SER A 50 -14.61 -0.77 -16.25
N VAL A 51 -14.98 -1.74 -17.10
CA VAL A 51 -15.93 -2.82 -16.77
C VAL A 51 -15.38 -3.71 -15.66
N GLN A 52 -14.10 -4.09 -15.74
CA GLN A 52 -13.44 -4.88 -14.70
C GLN A 52 -13.38 -4.12 -13.37
N ALA A 53 -13.06 -2.82 -13.41
CA ALA A 53 -12.99 -1.98 -12.21
C ALA A 53 -14.35 -1.88 -11.51
N ILE A 54 -15.42 -1.61 -12.24
CA ILE A 54 -16.79 -1.56 -11.69
C ILE A 54 -17.17 -2.90 -11.05
N SER A 55 -16.88 -4.00 -11.71
CA SER A 55 -17.18 -5.35 -11.21
C SER A 55 -16.39 -5.66 -9.94
N TYR A 56 -15.09 -5.33 -9.91
CA TYR A 56 -14.23 -5.57 -8.75
C TYR A 56 -14.61 -4.69 -7.56
N LYS A 57 -14.88 -3.39 -7.81
CA LYS A 57 -15.41 -2.47 -6.79
C LYS A 57 -16.67 -3.04 -6.14
N LYS A 58 -17.66 -3.43 -6.96
CA LYS A 58 -18.92 -4.00 -6.47
C LYS A 58 -18.70 -5.27 -5.66
N LEU A 59 -17.78 -6.14 -6.09
CA LEU A 59 -17.46 -7.37 -5.38
C LEU A 59 -16.85 -7.09 -4.01
N ILE A 60 -15.90 -6.16 -3.91
CA ILE A 60 -15.29 -5.76 -2.63
C ILE A 60 -16.36 -5.15 -1.71
N GLU A 61 -17.12 -4.16 -2.18
CA GLU A 61 -18.09 -3.45 -1.37
C GLU A 61 -19.22 -4.34 -0.86
N SER A 62 -19.68 -5.31 -1.66
CA SER A 62 -20.69 -6.29 -1.24
C SER A 62 -20.23 -7.25 -0.14
N ASN A 63 -18.93 -7.38 0.07
CA ASN A 63 -18.33 -8.16 1.16
C ASN A 63 -17.89 -7.31 2.37
N SER A 64 -18.15 -6.00 2.32
CA SER A 64 -17.83 -5.09 3.42
C SER A 64 -18.78 -5.30 4.62
N GLN A 65 -18.24 -5.13 5.82
CA GLN A 65 -19.04 -5.07 7.06
C GLN A 65 -19.58 -3.66 7.35
N SER A 66 -19.05 -2.65 6.66
CA SER A 66 -19.48 -1.26 6.80
C SER A 66 -20.26 -0.82 5.57
N VAL A 67 -21.49 -0.33 5.78
CA VAL A 67 -22.34 0.17 4.69
C VAL A 67 -21.77 1.42 3.99
N ASN A 68 -20.86 2.12 4.65
CA ASN A 68 -20.23 3.33 4.12
C ASN A 68 -18.85 3.07 3.52
N PHE A 69 -18.37 1.83 3.52
CA PHE A 69 -17.05 1.49 2.97
C PHE A 69 -17.03 1.68 1.45
N GLU A 70 -15.94 2.23 0.95
CA GLU A 70 -15.75 2.47 -0.48
C GLU A 70 -14.41 1.89 -0.95
N ALA A 71 -14.44 1.10 -2.02
CA ALA A 71 -13.25 0.65 -2.72
C ALA A 71 -12.93 1.61 -3.89
N LEU A 72 -11.69 2.11 -3.93
CA LEU A 72 -11.16 2.92 -5.01
C LEU A 72 -10.26 2.03 -5.87
N ILE A 73 -10.50 2.00 -7.18
CA ILE A 73 -9.80 1.08 -8.08
C ILE A 73 -8.87 1.87 -8.99
N PRO A 74 -7.54 1.65 -8.96
CA PRO A 74 -6.64 2.16 -9.99
C PRO A 74 -6.59 1.20 -11.19
N CYS A 75 -6.29 1.73 -12.37
CA CYS A 75 -6.07 0.91 -13.55
C CYS A 75 -4.68 0.26 -13.50
N TYR A 76 -4.59 -1.04 -13.75
CA TYR A 76 -3.31 -1.73 -13.96
C TYR A 76 -2.73 -1.32 -15.33
N LEU A 77 -1.59 -0.61 -15.33
CA LEU A 77 -0.96 -0.12 -16.55
C LEU A 77 -0.18 -1.24 -17.25
N THR A 78 -0.33 -1.33 -18.58
CA THR A 78 0.38 -2.28 -19.43
C THR A 78 0.93 -1.59 -20.68
N ASP A 79 1.89 -2.23 -21.39
CA ASP A 79 2.44 -1.71 -22.65
C ASP A 79 1.37 -1.58 -23.78
N SER A 80 0.18 -2.18 -23.62
CA SER A 80 -0.90 -2.23 -24.62
C SER A 80 -2.25 -1.76 -24.08
N MET A 81 -2.28 -0.56 -23.51
CA MET A 81 -3.50 0.03 -22.93
C MET A 81 -4.53 0.41 -23.99
N LYS A 82 -5.82 0.25 -23.65
CA LYS A 82 -6.94 0.86 -24.38
C LYS A 82 -7.15 2.28 -23.86
N ILE A 83 -6.56 3.25 -24.56
CA ILE A 83 -6.48 4.65 -24.11
C ILE A 83 -7.86 5.27 -23.93
N ASP A 84 -8.78 5.07 -24.88
CA ASP A 84 -10.13 5.64 -24.84
C ASP A 84 -10.93 5.16 -23.61
N ASP A 85 -10.84 3.88 -23.26
CA ASP A 85 -11.51 3.33 -22.06
C ASP A 85 -10.84 3.87 -20.78
N PHE A 86 -9.51 4.02 -20.78
CA PHE A 86 -8.80 4.57 -19.64
C PHE A 86 -9.16 6.04 -19.37
N GLU A 87 -9.15 6.89 -20.41
CA GLU A 87 -9.52 8.30 -20.30
C GLU A 87 -10.99 8.44 -19.87
N TYR A 88 -11.90 7.69 -20.50
CA TYR A 88 -13.32 7.63 -20.09
C TYR A 88 -13.48 7.26 -18.63
N ALA A 89 -12.78 6.22 -18.17
CA ALA A 89 -12.89 5.74 -16.80
C ALA A 89 -12.34 6.72 -15.75
N LEU A 90 -11.29 7.48 -16.08
CA LEU A 90 -10.79 8.56 -15.23
C LEU A 90 -11.83 9.69 -15.11
N GLN A 91 -12.34 10.17 -16.24
CA GLN A 91 -13.32 11.28 -16.31
C GLN A 91 -14.64 10.95 -15.59
N ASN A 92 -15.00 9.68 -15.51
CA ASN A 92 -16.21 9.21 -14.83
C ASN A 92 -15.94 8.68 -13.40
N ASN A 93 -14.74 8.91 -12.83
CA ASN A 93 -14.33 8.47 -11.50
C ASN A 93 -14.46 6.95 -11.28
N ILE A 94 -14.34 6.13 -12.35
CA ILE A 94 -14.30 4.68 -12.29
C ILE A 94 -12.89 4.24 -11.86
N PHE A 95 -11.85 4.86 -12.43
CA PHE A 95 -10.48 4.73 -11.94
C PHE A 95 -10.10 5.94 -11.08
N ILE A 96 -9.43 5.68 -9.95
CA ILE A 96 -8.82 6.72 -9.11
C ILE A 96 -7.47 7.21 -9.68
N GLY A 97 -6.89 6.48 -10.61
CA GLY A 97 -5.58 6.75 -11.20
C GLY A 97 -5.05 5.56 -11.97
N GLY A 98 -3.76 5.60 -12.33
CA GLY A 98 -3.05 4.51 -12.98
C GLY A 98 -2.03 3.87 -12.03
N LYS A 99 -1.97 2.55 -11.95
CA LYS A 99 -0.99 1.80 -11.17
C LYS A 99 0.07 1.19 -12.06
N LEU A 100 1.30 1.66 -11.89
CA LEU A 100 2.50 1.17 -12.57
C LEU A 100 3.15 0.05 -11.76
N TYR A 101 3.25 -1.11 -12.39
CA TYR A 101 4.14 -2.19 -11.98
C TYR A 101 5.22 -2.38 -13.05
N PRO A 102 6.51 -2.23 -12.74
CA PRO A 102 7.55 -2.75 -13.62
C PRO A 102 7.40 -4.27 -13.78
N ASN A 103 7.67 -4.76 -14.99
CA ASN A 103 7.47 -6.17 -15.33
C ASN A 103 8.23 -7.09 -14.35
N ASN A 104 7.54 -8.10 -13.83
CA ASN A 104 8.07 -9.09 -12.87
C ASN A 104 8.67 -8.50 -11.57
N ALA A 105 8.34 -7.28 -11.19
CA ALA A 105 8.86 -6.68 -9.96
C ALA A 105 8.23 -7.26 -8.68
N THR A 106 6.98 -7.72 -8.75
CA THR A 106 6.24 -8.27 -7.59
C THR A 106 5.21 -9.32 -8.02
N THR A 107 4.40 -9.79 -7.09
CA THR A 107 3.31 -10.77 -7.35
C THR A 107 2.35 -10.25 -8.42
N ASN A 108 2.01 -11.11 -9.40
CA ASN A 108 1.11 -10.82 -10.53
C ASN A 108 1.52 -9.59 -11.35
N SER A 109 2.83 -9.32 -11.48
CA SER A 109 3.36 -8.22 -12.29
C SER A 109 3.96 -8.68 -13.63
N GLN A 110 3.72 -9.91 -14.06
CA GLN A 110 4.17 -10.44 -15.36
C GLN A 110 3.55 -9.70 -16.57
N HIS A 111 2.43 -9.02 -16.37
CA HIS A 111 1.78 -8.17 -17.38
C HIS A 111 2.15 -6.68 -17.20
N GLY A 112 3.05 -6.38 -16.28
CA GLY A 112 3.52 -5.02 -16.01
C GLY A 112 4.29 -4.40 -17.16
N VAL A 113 4.67 -3.16 -16.98
CA VAL A 113 5.30 -2.34 -18.02
C VAL A 113 6.75 -2.75 -18.21
N ASN A 114 7.12 -3.10 -19.45
CA ASN A 114 8.48 -3.42 -19.83
C ASN A 114 9.31 -2.18 -20.18
N ASN A 115 8.66 -1.17 -20.74
CA ASN A 115 9.31 0.09 -21.12
C ASN A 115 8.38 1.25 -20.78
N ILE A 116 8.73 1.97 -19.74
CA ILE A 116 7.92 3.08 -19.21
C ILE A 116 7.67 4.17 -20.26
N LYS A 117 8.60 4.40 -21.19
CA LYS A 117 8.41 5.40 -22.25
C LYS A 117 7.27 5.07 -23.20
N LYS A 118 6.90 3.80 -23.37
CA LYS A 118 5.76 3.39 -24.21
C LYS A 118 4.41 3.87 -23.68
N ILE A 119 4.33 4.16 -22.40
CA ILE A 119 3.09 4.60 -21.74
C ILE A 119 3.12 6.07 -21.31
N TYR A 120 4.02 6.88 -21.87
CA TYR A 120 4.10 8.31 -21.58
C TYR A 120 2.81 9.06 -21.95
N ASN A 121 2.11 8.62 -22.98
CA ASN A 121 0.79 9.13 -23.33
C ASN A 121 -0.25 8.91 -22.22
N ILE A 122 -0.14 7.83 -21.45
CA ILE A 122 -0.97 7.60 -20.26
C ILE A 122 -0.63 8.61 -19.14
N PHE A 123 0.66 8.93 -18.99
CA PHE A 123 1.08 9.94 -18.02
C PHE A 123 0.62 11.35 -18.40
N GLU A 124 0.59 11.68 -19.69
CA GLU A 124 -0.02 12.93 -20.20
C GLU A 124 -1.51 13.01 -19.85
N ILE A 125 -2.26 11.92 -20.01
CA ILE A 125 -3.67 11.85 -19.64
C ILE A 125 -3.85 12.03 -18.14
N LEU A 126 -3.06 11.30 -17.31
CA LEU A 126 -3.11 11.44 -15.84
C LEU A 126 -2.79 12.87 -15.40
N GLU A 127 -1.78 13.51 -16.00
CA GLU A 127 -1.44 14.91 -15.70
C GLU A 127 -2.55 15.87 -16.09
N LYS A 128 -3.13 15.71 -17.30
CA LYS A 128 -4.26 16.50 -17.83
C LYS A 128 -5.51 16.40 -16.95
N GLU A 129 -5.86 15.18 -16.54
CA GLU A 129 -7.03 14.90 -15.71
C GLU A 129 -6.76 15.16 -14.21
N ASN A 130 -5.58 15.70 -13.84
CA ASN A 130 -5.14 15.93 -12.46
C ASN A 130 -5.25 14.67 -11.58
N SER A 131 -5.11 13.51 -12.20
CA SER A 131 -5.19 12.19 -11.59
C SER A 131 -3.81 11.71 -11.09
N VAL A 132 -3.74 10.55 -10.45
CA VAL A 132 -2.55 10.08 -9.74
C VAL A 132 -1.92 8.87 -10.44
N LEU A 133 -0.60 8.90 -10.58
CA LEU A 133 0.22 7.74 -10.94
C LEU A 133 0.72 7.08 -9.66
N LEU A 134 0.26 5.87 -9.37
CA LEU A 134 0.71 5.05 -8.26
C LEU A 134 1.82 4.11 -8.76
N ILE A 135 2.93 4.04 -8.05
CA ILE A 135 4.12 3.33 -8.56
C ILE A 135 4.63 2.31 -7.54
N HIS A 136 4.73 1.03 -7.97
CA HIS A 136 5.61 0.07 -7.34
C HIS A 136 7.05 0.36 -7.82
N GLY A 137 7.83 1.01 -6.96
CA GLY A 137 9.10 1.63 -7.36
C GLY A 137 10.30 0.69 -7.24
N GLU A 138 10.35 -0.41 -8.00
CA GLU A 138 11.49 -1.33 -8.00
C GLU A 138 11.89 -1.75 -9.41
N LEU A 139 13.20 -1.76 -9.71
CA LEU A 139 13.76 -2.40 -10.91
C LEU A 139 14.14 -3.86 -10.61
N ASN A 140 13.50 -4.80 -11.31
CA ASN A 140 13.82 -6.22 -11.20
C ASN A 140 14.81 -6.64 -12.30
N ARG A 141 16.09 -6.38 -12.06
CA ARG A 141 17.19 -6.81 -12.95
C ARG A 141 18.17 -7.69 -12.16
N ASN A 142 18.80 -8.64 -12.85
CA ASN A 142 19.73 -9.61 -12.24
C ASN A 142 21.04 -8.99 -11.72
N ASP A 143 21.40 -7.81 -12.23
CA ASP A 143 22.58 -7.05 -11.82
C ASP A 143 22.34 -6.13 -10.62
N ILE A 144 21.09 -6.05 -10.12
CA ILE A 144 20.71 -5.18 -9.00
C ILE A 144 20.43 -6.02 -7.76
N ASP A 145 21.10 -5.67 -6.64
CA ASP A 145 20.78 -6.26 -5.34
C ASP A 145 19.34 -5.94 -4.96
N ILE A 146 18.64 -6.91 -4.37
CA ILE A 146 17.24 -6.79 -3.97
C ILE A 146 16.99 -5.60 -3.02
N PHE A 147 17.99 -5.21 -2.22
CA PHE A 147 17.89 -4.07 -1.32
C PHE A 147 18.06 -2.71 -2.01
N ASP A 148 18.61 -2.68 -3.22
CA ASP A 148 18.89 -1.46 -3.97
C ASP A 148 17.88 -1.18 -5.08
N ARG A 149 16.93 -2.09 -5.34
CA ARG A 149 15.95 -2.00 -6.45
C ARG A 149 15.14 -0.70 -6.46
N GLU A 150 14.73 -0.21 -5.28
CA GLU A 150 14.01 1.06 -5.15
C GLU A 150 14.90 2.25 -5.55
N LYS A 151 16.14 2.27 -5.08
CA LYS A 151 17.11 3.32 -5.43
C LYS A 151 17.35 3.38 -6.94
N TYR A 152 17.60 2.24 -7.56
CA TYR A 152 17.83 2.17 -9.02
C TYR A 152 16.59 2.59 -9.80
N PHE A 153 15.39 2.22 -9.37
CA PHE A 153 14.16 2.70 -9.99
C PHE A 153 14.03 4.22 -9.90
N ILE A 154 14.32 4.80 -8.76
CA ILE A 154 14.29 6.25 -8.58
C ILE A 154 15.28 6.92 -9.52
N ASP A 155 16.54 6.44 -9.59
CA ASP A 155 17.60 7.04 -10.36
C ASP A 155 17.37 6.92 -11.88
N GLU A 156 16.94 5.75 -12.35
CA GLU A 156 16.86 5.46 -13.79
C GLU A 156 15.50 5.85 -14.40
N GLU A 157 14.40 5.71 -13.66
CA GLU A 157 13.05 5.89 -14.19
C GLU A 157 12.31 7.07 -13.57
N LEU A 158 12.23 7.14 -12.24
CA LEU A 158 11.36 8.11 -11.58
C LEU A 158 11.85 9.56 -11.74
N TYR A 159 13.16 9.78 -11.76
CA TYR A 159 13.73 11.09 -12.11
C TYR A 159 13.37 11.52 -13.53
N GLN A 160 13.37 10.60 -14.48
CA GLN A 160 12.99 10.90 -15.88
C GLN A 160 11.50 11.24 -15.97
N ILE A 161 10.62 10.44 -15.33
CA ILE A 161 9.18 10.69 -15.27
C ILE A 161 8.94 12.09 -14.67
N ARG A 162 9.52 12.39 -13.51
CA ARG A 162 9.34 13.68 -12.84
C ARG A 162 9.85 14.86 -13.67
N ASN A 163 10.93 14.67 -14.38
CA ASN A 163 11.50 15.72 -15.24
C ASN A 163 10.66 15.98 -16.48
N THR A 164 9.99 14.97 -17.02
CA THR A 164 9.14 15.08 -18.19
C THR A 164 7.76 15.64 -17.82
N PHE A 165 7.12 15.11 -16.78
CA PHE A 165 5.75 15.43 -16.36
C PHE A 165 5.75 16.23 -15.07
N LYS A 166 5.90 17.57 -15.17
CA LYS A 166 6.15 18.46 -14.02
C LYS A 166 4.95 18.57 -13.06
N ASN A 167 3.73 18.43 -13.56
CA ASN A 167 2.51 18.58 -12.78
C ASN A 167 1.87 17.23 -12.41
N LEU A 168 2.33 16.12 -12.99
CA LEU A 168 1.81 14.79 -12.70
C LEU A 168 1.91 14.50 -11.19
N LYS A 169 0.79 14.15 -10.58
CA LYS A 169 0.76 13.65 -9.21
C LYS A 169 1.25 12.22 -9.16
N ILE A 170 2.23 11.94 -8.32
CA ILE A 170 2.85 10.61 -8.19
C ILE A 170 2.80 10.16 -6.74
N VAL A 171 2.38 8.92 -6.50
CA VAL A 171 2.57 8.23 -5.23
C VAL A 171 3.64 7.15 -5.41
N LEU A 172 4.80 7.34 -4.78
CA LEU A 172 5.75 6.25 -4.57
C LEU A 172 5.20 5.38 -3.45
N GLU A 173 4.66 4.22 -3.80
CA GLU A 173 3.98 3.37 -2.83
C GLU A 173 4.96 2.56 -1.99
N HIS A 174 4.55 2.22 -0.74
CA HIS A 174 5.32 1.39 0.21
C HIS A 174 6.81 1.74 0.23
N VAL A 175 7.11 3.04 0.34
CA VAL A 175 8.50 3.54 0.43
C VAL A 175 9.29 2.71 1.43
N SER A 176 10.45 2.21 1.03
CA SER A 176 11.19 1.22 1.80
C SER A 176 12.60 1.64 2.21
N SER A 177 13.06 2.81 1.75
CA SER A 177 14.43 3.30 2.03
C SER A 177 14.48 4.77 2.44
N ALA A 178 15.54 5.17 3.13
CA ALA A 178 15.87 6.57 3.37
C ALA A 178 16.02 7.35 2.07
N TYR A 179 16.55 6.72 1.02
CA TYR A 179 16.69 7.34 -0.31
C TYR A 179 15.33 7.68 -0.93
N GLY A 180 14.36 6.75 -0.84
CA GLY A 180 12.98 6.99 -1.29
C GLY A 180 12.30 8.10 -0.50
N VAL A 181 12.49 8.14 0.82
CA VAL A 181 12.00 9.24 1.68
C VAL A 181 12.56 10.58 1.22
N ASP A 182 13.87 10.68 1.02
CA ASP A 182 14.53 11.93 0.61
C ASP A 182 14.05 12.38 -0.78
N PHE A 183 13.84 11.44 -1.71
CA PHE A 183 13.30 11.74 -3.03
C PHE A 183 11.87 12.31 -2.96
N VAL A 184 10.98 11.69 -2.20
CA VAL A 184 9.60 12.17 -1.99
C VAL A 184 9.61 13.58 -1.38
N LYS A 185 10.44 13.81 -0.35
CA LYS A 185 10.55 15.10 0.32
C LYS A 185 11.03 16.22 -0.60
N SER A 186 11.97 15.91 -1.48
CA SER A 186 12.65 16.88 -2.35
C SER A 186 11.84 17.27 -3.59
N ASN A 187 10.77 16.55 -3.93
CA ASN A 187 10.02 16.77 -5.16
C ASN A 187 8.59 17.24 -4.91
N LYS A 188 8.11 18.21 -5.71
CA LYS A 188 6.70 18.65 -5.69
C LYS A 188 5.80 17.61 -6.38
N ASN A 189 4.54 17.57 -6.00
CA ASN A 189 3.53 16.66 -6.56
C ASN A 189 3.92 15.17 -6.44
N ILE A 190 4.78 14.84 -5.49
CA ILE A 190 5.10 13.47 -5.12
C ILE A 190 4.78 13.25 -3.64
N ALA A 191 4.08 12.17 -3.35
CA ALA A 191 3.81 11.66 -2.01
C ALA A 191 4.28 10.20 -1.91
N GLY A 192 4.26 9.65 -0.70
CA GLY A 192 4.60 8.25 -0.47
C GLY A 192 3.67 7.58 0.53
N THR A 193 3.34 6.31 0.30
CA THR A 193 2.74 5.48 1.33
C THR A 193 3.80 4.77 2.16
N ILE A 194 3.57 4.63 3.45
CA ILE A 194 4.46 3.91 4.36
C ILE A 194 3.66 2.82 5.07
N THR A 195 4.20 1.60 5.05
CA THR A 195 3.55 0.42 5.63
C THR A 195 3.96 0.18 7.08
N PRO A 196 3.14 -0.50 7.89
CA PRO A 196 3.53 -0.79 9.28
C PRO A 196 4.73 -1.74 9.35
N HIS A 197 4.85 -2.68 8.42
CA HIS A 197 5.96 -3.64 8.44
C HIS A 197 7.31 -3.03 8.06
N HIS A 198 7.37 -2.03 7.17
CA HIS A 198 8.61 -1.31 6.88
C HIS A 198 9.08 -0.41 8.05
N MET A 199 8.17 -0.06 8.97
CA MET A 199 8.51 0.68 10.20
C MET A 199 8.81 -0.21 11.42
N LEU A 200 8.61 -1.55 11.31
CA LEU A 200 8.74 -2.49 12.43
C LEU A 200 9.76 -3.60 12.18
N LEU A 201 10.12 -3.88 10.93
CA LEU A 201 11.03 -4.94 10.55
C LEU A 201 12.28 -4.40 9.88
N THR A 202 13.37 -5.13 10.07
CA THR A 202 14.62 -4.97 9.32
C THR A 202 14.91 -6.23 8.52
N LYS A 203 15.91 -6.18 7.64
CA LYS A 203 16.37 -7.35 6.89
C LYS A 203 16.73 -8.54 7.79
N ASN A 204 17.16 -8.30 9.04
CA ASN A 204 17.48 -9.35 9.98
C ASN A 204 16.25 -10.14 10.48
N ASP A 205 15.05 -9.56 10.40
CA ASP A 205 13.79 -10.24 10.72
C ASP A 205 13.30 -11.13 9.59
N VAL A 206 13.74 -10.86 8.36
CA VAL A 206 13.43 -11.63 7.16
C VAL A 206 14.48 -12.70 6.89
N PHE A 207 15.77 -12.32 6.98
CA PHE A 207 16.90 -13.17 6.64
C PHE A 207 17.69 -13.52 7.91
N LYS A 208 17.36 -14.63 8.54
CA LYS A 208 18.00 -15.07 9.79
C LYS A 208 18.68 -16.41 9.61
N ASN A 209 19.98 -16.52 9.99
CA ASN A 209 20.74 -17.76 9.95
C ASN A 209 20.73 -18.47 8.58
N LYS A 210 20.79 -17.73 7.49
CA LYS A 210 20.66 -18.22 6.09
C LYS A 210 19.27 -18.79 5.73
N GLU A 211 18.29 -18.63 6.59
CA GLU A 211 16.90 -18.98 6.32
C GLU A 211 16.08 -17.71 6.09
N ILE A 212 15.05 -17.81 5.26
CA ILE A 212 14.11 -16.73 5.01
C ILE A 212 12.87 -16.99 5.87
N ASN A 213 12.46 -15.99 6.67
CA ASN A 213 11.14 -16.00 7.28
C ASN A 213 10.09 -15.65 6.21
N PRO A 214 9.35 -16.62 5.67
CA PRO A 214 8.44 -16.40 4.57
C PRO A 214 7.30 -15.45 4.93
N HIS A 215 6.92 -15.38 6.20
CA HIS A 215 5.83 -14.52 6.67
C HIS A 215 6.23 -13.05 6.84
N HIS A 216 7.53 -12.73 6.84
CA HIS A 216 8.06 -11.36 6.84
C HIS A 216 8.58 -10.93 5.46
N TYR A 217 8.54 -11.82 4.46
CA TYR A 217 8.98 -11.52 3.11
C TYR A 217 7.92 -10.74 2.34
N CYS A 218 8.30 -9.55 1.86
CA CYS A 218 7.48 -8.63 1.06
C CYS A 218 8.31 -7.99 -0.06
N MET A 219 7.67 -7.33 -1.01
CA MET A 219 8.31 -6.51 -2.04
C MET A 219 7.68 -5.11 -2.04
N PRO A 220 8.50 -4.06 -1.86
CA PRO A 220 9.94 -4.04 -1.61
C PRO A 220 10.31 -4.77 -0.32
N VAL A 221 11.50 -5.40 -0.30
CA VAL A 221 11.99 -6.01 0.93
C VAL A 221 12.32 -4.94 1.98
N VAL A 222 12.04 -5.26 3.25
CA VAL A 222 12.48 -4.41 4.36
C VAL A 222 14.00 -4.32 4.39
N LYS A 223 14.54 -3.15 4.70
CA LYS A 223 15.97 -2.85 4.59
C LYS A 223 16.65 -2.83 5.97
N ASN A 224 17.62 -1.98 6.16
CA ASN A 224 18.36 -1.89 7.41
C ASN A 224 17.68 -0.92 8.42
N GLU A 225 18.24 -0.84 9.62
CA GLU A 225 17.71 0.02 10.69
C GLU A 225 17.70 1.50 10.31
N LYS A 226 18.70 1.99 9.55
CA LYS A 226 18.74 3.38 9.09
C LYS A 226 17.51 3.71 8.23
N ASP A 227 17.12 2.79 7.35
CA ASP A 227 15.94 2.94 6.49
C ASP A 227 14.65 2.92 7.33
N LEU A 228 14.53 1.97 8.26
CA LEU A 228 13.40 1.90 9.19
C LEU A 228 13.22 3.21 9.98
N LEU A 229 14.29 3.75 10.54
CA LEU A 229 14.25 5.00 11.30
C LEU A 229 13.88 6.21 10.42
N ALA A 230 14.36 6.24 9.17
CA ALA A 230 13.98 7.28 8.20
C ALA A 230 12.48 7.23 7.87
N LEU A 231 11.91 6.04 7.71
CA LEU A 231 10.48 5.83 7.46
C LEU A 231 9.63 6.23 8.66
N ARG A 232 10.02 5.84 9.89
CA ARG A 232 9.36 6.27 11.12
C ARG A 232 9.35 7.80 11.23
N LYS A 233 10.50 8.43 11.02
CA LYS A 233 10.63 9.88 11.04
C LYS A 233 9.75 10.56 9.98
N ALA A 234 9.69 10.00 8.78
CA ALA A 234 8.85 10.53 7.71
C ALA A 234 7.36 10.40 8.04
N ALA A 235 6.91 9.25 8.51
CA ALA A 235 5.51 9.05 8.89
C ALA A 235 5.07 9.95 10.05
N CYS A 236 5.91 10.06 11.09
CA CYS A 236 5.55 10.72 12.34
C CYS A 236 5.71 12.25 12.30
N PHE A 237 6.64 12.78 11.50
CA PHE A 237 7.02 14.20 11.58
C PHE A 237 7.01 14.96 10.25
N ASP A 238 6.86 14.27 9.10
CA ASP A 238 6.69 14.93 7.82
C ASP A 238 5.20 15.13 7.54
N ASN A 239 4.79 16.38 7.62
CA ASN A 239 3.38 16.69 7.79
C ASN A 239 2.49 16.60 6.55
N ASN A 240 3.00 16.42 5.31
CA ASN A 240 2.15 16.60 4.12
C ASN A 240 2.35 15.57 3.02
N LYS A 241 3.45 14.81 3.04
CA LYS A 241 3.84 14.00 1.88
C LYS A 241 3.71 12.50 2.09
N PHE A 242 3.56 12.07 3.33
CA PHE A 242 3.44 10.66 3.66
C PHE A 242 2.09 10.36 4.29
N PHE A 243 1.53 9.22 3.93
CA PHE A 243 0.26 8.76 4.46
C PHE A 243 0.19 7.24 4.53
N LEU A 244 -0.82 6.76 5.22
CA LEU A 244 -1.06 5.36 5.49
C LEU A 244 -1.33 4.59 4.19
N GLY A 245 -0.57 3.52 3.97
CA GLY A 245 -0.87 2.51 2.97
C GLY A 245 -0.30 1.20 3.48
N THR A 246 -1.17 0.27 3.86
CA THR A 246 -0.75 -0.91 4.62
C THR A 246 0.02 -1.92 3.80
N ASP A 247 -0.17 -1.93 2.49
CA ASP A 247 0.26 -3.03 1.62
C ASP A 247 -0.09 -4.40 2.23
N SER A 248 -1.29 -4.48 2.83
CA SER A 248 -1.78 -5.74 3.35
C SER A 248 -2.00 -6.69 2.19
N ALA A 249 -1.12 -7.69 2.07
CA ALA A 249 -1.00 -8.56 0.92
C ALA A 249 -1.00 -10.04 1.37
N PRO A 250 -2.18 -10.59 1.70
CA PRO A 250 -2.30 -11.95 2.20
C PRO A 250 -1.97 -13.00 1.14
N HIS A 251 -1.40 -14.10 1.62
CA HIS A 251 -1.30 -15.38 0.93
C HIS A 251 -1.68 -16.49 1.88
N HIS A 252 -2.22 -17.58 1.36
CA HIS A 252 -2.47 -18.76 2.15
C HIS A 252 -1.16 -19.24 2.79
N THR A 253 -1.19 -19.67 4.05
CA THR A 253 0.01 -20.08 4.79
C THR A 253 0.83 -21.13 4.04
N ASN A 254 0.16 -22.10 3.40
CA ASN A 254 0.82 -23.14 2.62
C ASN A 254 1.57 -22.56 1.41
N ASP A 255 1.02 -21.56 0.74
CA ASP A 255 1.65 -20.92 -0.44
C ASP A 255 2.93 -20.19 -0.07
N LYS A 256 3.04 -19.71 1.18
CA LYS A 256 4.26 -19.06 1.67
C LYS A 256 5.34 -20.05 2.11
N ILE A 257 4.98 -21.27 2.48
CA ILE A 257 5.92 -22.23 3.09
C ILE A 257 6.35 -23.32 2.08
N GLN A 258 5.45 -23.75 1.19
CA GLN A 258 5.62 -24.94 0.37
C GLN A 258 5.96 -24.69 -1.09
N ASN A 259 5.97 -23.44 -1.56
CA ASN A 259 6.23 -23.13 -2.96
C ASN A 259 7.73 -22.99 -3.25
N GLU A 260 8.15 -23.49 -4.42
CA GLU A 260 9.48 -23.28 -4.98
C GLU A 260 9.80 -21.79 -5.18
N SER A 261 8.77 -20.95 -5.42
CA SER A 261 8.88 -19.50 -5.47
C SER A 261 8.24 -18.87 -4.23
N LEU A 262 9.04 -18.17 -3.45
CA LEU A 262 8.59 -17.47 -2.25
C LEU A 262 7.58 -16.35 -2.58
N LYS A 263 6.35 -16.48 -2.10
CA LYS A 263 5.31 -15.44 -2.29
C LYS A 263 5.60 -14.22 -1.43
N ALA A 264 5.75 -13.06 -2.06
CA ALA A 264 5.91 -11.78 -1.38
C ALA A 264 4.55 -11.24 -0.90
N GLY A 265 4.48 -10.78 0.35
CA GLY A 265 3.30 -10.15 0.93
C GLY A 265 3.13 -10.46 2.42
N ILE A 266 2.64 -9.48 3.15
CA ILE A 266 2.41 -9.53 4.61
C ILE A 266 0.95 -9.18 4.88
N PHE A 267 0.25 -9.96 5.70
CA PHE A 267 -1.15 -9.70 6.06
C PHE A 267 -1.23 -8.89 7.35
N SER A 268 -1.34 -7.59 7.23
CA SER A 268 -1.37 -6.64 8.34
C SER A 268 -2.76 -6.12 8.72
N SER A 269 -3.78 -6.22 7.85
CA SER A 269 -5.12 -5.66 8.09
C SER A 269 -5.76 -5.99 9.45
N PRO A 270 -5.52 -7.17 10.08
CA PRO A 270 -6.10 -7.48 11.39
C PRO A 270 -5.67 -6.56 12.54
N CYS A 271 -4.55 -5.85 12.38
CA CYS A 271 -3.98 -5.01 13.44
C CYS A 271 -3.22 -3.78 12.92
N SER A 272 -3.31 -3.45 11.63
CA SER A 272 -2.48 -2.41 11.01
C SER A 272 -2.65 -1.04 11.68
N LEU A 273 -3.87 -0.60 11.92
CA LEU A 273 -4.13 0.72 12.52
C LEU A 273 -3.58 0.82 13.95
N GLU A 274 -3.76 -0.23 14.73
CA GLU A 274 -3.24 -0.33 16.09
C GLU A 274 -1.70 -0.34 16.11
N LEU A 275 -1.05 -0.98 15.10
CA LEU A 275 0.40 -0.98 14.97
C LEU A 275 0.94 0.42 14.62
N TYR A 276 0.28 1.14 13.71
CA TYR A 276 0.64 2.53 13.43
C TYR A 276 0.55 3.39 14.69
N VAL A 277 -0.54 3.30 15.45
CA VAL A 277 -0.67 4.06 16.70
C VAL A 277 0.43 3.72 17.72
N ASN A 278 0.79 2.43 17.85
CA ASN A 278 1.92 2.04 18.70
C ASN A 278 3.23 2.73 18.26
N ILE A 279 3.52 2.75 16.95
CA ILE A 279 4.72 3.41 16.40
C ILE A 279 4.70 4.91 16.71
N PHE A 280 3.57 5.59 16.48
CA PHE A 280 3.44 7.01 16.76
C PHE A 280 3.54 7.33 18.27
N GLU A 281 3.07 6.43 19.13
CA GLU A 281 3.26 6.56 20.58
C GLU A 281 4.73 6.38 20.99
N GLU A 282 5.43 5.39 20.44
CA GLU A 282 6.86 5.15 20.66
C GLU A 282 7.73 6.35 20.25
N GLU A 283 7.35 7.02 19.16
CA GLU A 283 8.02 8.21 18.64
C GLU A 283 7.57 9.51 19.34
N ASN A 284 6.64 9.47 20.32
CA ASN A 284 6.02 10.63 20.96
C ASN A 284 5.36 11.59 19.95
N ALA A 285 4.66 11.06 18.95
CA ALA A 285 4.07 11.77 17.81
C ALA A 285 2.57 11.50 17.63
N LEU A 286 1.86 11.10 18.66
CA LEU A 286 0.42 10.77 18.58
C LEU A 286 -0.43 11.91 18.02
N GLU A 287 -0.06 13.16 18.26
CA GLU A 287 -0.72 14.35 17.73
C GLU A 287 -0.65 14.47 16.20
N HIS A 288 0.30 13.80 15.55
CA HIS A 288 0.45 13.78 14.09
C HIS A 288 -0.27 12.60 13.43
N PHE A 289 -0.76 11.63 14.22
CA PHE A 289 -1.31 10.39 13.70
C PHE A 289 -2.55 10.59 12.82
N GLU A 290 -3.50 11.44 13.24
CA GLU A 290 -4.70 11.73 12.44
C GLU A 290 -4.33 12.31 11.06
N LYS A 291 -3.33 13.17 11.01
CA LYS A 291 -2.88 13.77 9.75
C LYS A 291 -2.33 12.72 8.79
N PHE A 292 -1.48 11.83 9.28
CA PHE A 292 -0.92 10.71 8.52
C PHE A 292 -1.97 9.70 8.05
N SER A 293 -2.92 9.34 8.93
CA SER A 293 -3.87 8.28 8.65
C SER A 293 -5.12 8.72 7.88
N SER A 294 -5.53 10.00 8.03
CA SER A 294 -6.88 10.42 7.64
C SER A 294 -6.97 11.69 6.81
N ILE A 295 -5.91 12.51 6.76
CA ILE A 295 -5.94 13.83 6.12
C ILE A 295 -5.02 13.90 4.89
N ASN A 296 -3.74 13.56 5.03
CA ASN A 296 -2.76 13.74 3.95
C ASN A 296 -3.13 13.01 2.65
N GLY A 297 -3.65 11.78 2.76
CA GLY A 297 -4.05 11.00 1.61
C GLY A 297 -5.21 11.65 0.83
N PRO A 298 -6.38 11.91 1.45
CA PRO A 298 -7.48 12.61 0.77
C PRO A 298 -7.04 13.92 0.11
N GLU A 299 -6.28 14.76 0.82
CA GLU A 299 -5.78 16.03 0.27
C GLU A 299 -4.92 15.81 -0.98
N PHE A 300 -4.01 14.82 -0.96
CA PHE A 300 -3.17 14.53 -2.13
C PHE A 300 -3.97 14.04 -3.33
N TYR A 301 -4.95 13.15 -3.10
CA TYR A 301 -5.83 12.63 -4.15
C TYR A 301 -6.93 13.63 -4.60
N GLY A 302 -7.10 14.74 -3.89
CA GLY A 302 -8.16 15.73 -4.18
C GLY A 302 -9.54 15.25 -3.76
N LEU A 303 -9.62 14.38 -2.75
CA LEU A 303 -10.85 13.86 -2.19
C LEU A 303 -11.22 14.58 -0.89
N ALA A 304 -12.51 14.61 -0.57
CA ALA A 304 -12.96 15.16 0.70
C ALA A 304 -12.44 14.29 1.86
N VAL A 305 -12.02 14.94 2.95
CA VAL A 305 -11.72 14.27 4.22
C VAL A 305 -13.00 13.65 4.77
N ASN A 306 -12.90 12.46 5.36
CA ASN A 306 -14.03 11.74 5.94
C ASN A 306 -14.66 12.54 7.08
N LYS A 307 -15.95 12.30 7.35
CA LYS A 307 -16.69 13.00 8.41
C LYS A 307 -16.94 12.12 9.64
N GLU A 308 -16.81 10.83 9.48
CA GLU A 308 -16.94 9.85 10.53
C GLU A 308 -15.68 9.81 11.39
N PHE A 309 -15.83 9.37 12.63
CA PHE A 309 -14.73 9.24 13.58
C PHE A 309 -14.58 7.81 14.05
N LEU A 310 -13.36 7.46 14.42
CA LEU A 310 -13.00 6.20 15.00
C LEU A 310 -12.24 6.45 16.31
N THR A 311 -12.50 5.63 17.31
CA THR A 311 -11.82 5.72 18.62
C THR A 311 -10.88 4.54 18.79
N LEU A 312 -9.66 4.82 19.24
CA LEU A 312 -8.72 3.80 19.70
C LEU A 312 -8.50 3.98 21.21
N ASN A 313 -8.65 2.90 21.94
CA ASN A 313 -8.41 2.88 23.39
C ASN A 313 -7.10 2.15 23.69
N LYS A 314 -6.38 2.65 24.70
CA LYS A 314 -5.16 2.00 25.19
C LYS A 314 -5.59 0.75 25.97
N LYS A 315 -5.59 -0.37 25.28
CA LYS A 315 -5.96 -1.67 25.80
C LYS A 315 -5.08 -2.75 25.17
N GLU A 316 -4.23 -3.34 25.98
CA GLU A 316 -3.36 -4.43 25.55
C GLU A 316 -4.18 -5.62 25.03
N ARG A 317 -3.74 -6.18 23.89
CA ARG A 317 -4.23 -7.46 23.36
C ARG A 317 -3.14 -8.21 22.63
N ASN A 318 -3.26 -9.52 22.59
CA ASN A 318 -2.41 -10.34 21.71
C ASN A 318 -2.98 -10.35 20.30
N VAL A 319 -2.11 -10.27 19.30
CA VAL A 319 -2.51 -10.51 17.91
C VAL A 319 -2.68 -12.02 17.72
N PRO A 320 -3.84 -12.49 17.23
CA PRO A 320 -4.01 -13.92 16.92
C PRO A 320 -2.96 -14.42 15.96
N GLU A 321 -2.60 -15.68 16.07
CA GLU A 321 -1.55 -16.26 15.23
C GLU A 321 -1.98 -16.33 13.77
N TYR A 322 -3.21 -16.78 13.53
CA TYR A 322 -3.79 -16.93 12.22
C TYR A 322 -5.15 -16.23 12.13
N THR A 323 -5.49 -15.81 10.93
CA THR A 323 -6.85 -15.56 10.51
C THR A 323 -7.32 -16.80 9.77
N GLU A 324 -8.43 -17.39 10.24
CA GLU A 324 -8.99 -18.63 9.69
C GLU A 324 -10.48 -18.41 9.40
N GLU A 325 -10.91 -18.70 8.17
CA GLU A 325 -12.30 -18.66 7.74
C GLU A 325 -12.50 -19.62 6.57
N GLY A 326 -13.34 -20.65 6.73
CA GLY A 326 -13.51 -21.72 5.74
C GLY A 326 -12.19 -22.44 5.45
N ASN A 327 -11.79 -22.44 4.18
CA ASN A 327 -10.52 -23.04 3.75
C ASN A 327 -9.34 -22.05 3.83
N ILE A 328 -9.59 -20.79 4.19
CA ILE A 328 -8.57 -19.77 4.27
C ILE A 328 -7.83 -19.83 5.61
N ARG A 329 -6.52 -19.93 5.53
CA ARG A 329 -5.62 -19.79 6.69
C ARG A 329 -4.45 -18.89 6.34
N ILE A 330 -4.37 -17.73 7.01
CA ILE A 330 -3.37 -16.70 6.77
C ILE A 330 -2.64 -16.42 8.08
N LYS A 331 -1.30 -16.39 8.04
CA LYS A 331 -0.50 -15.92 9.17
C LYS A 331 -0.65 -14.41 9.32
N ASN A 332 -1.08 -13.96 10.49
CA ASN A 332 -1.20 -12.54 10.76
C ASN A 332 0.19 -11.89 10.95
N PHE A 333 0.33 -10.66 10.50
CA PHE A 333 1.49 -9.87 10.88
C PHE A 333 1.46 -9.60 12.39
N PHE A 334 2.61 -9.59 13.04
CA PHE A 334 2.75 -9.42 14.49
C PHE A 334 2.13 -10.54 15.33
N ALA A 335 1.88 -11.71 14.74
CA ALA A 335 1.29 -12.89 15.37
C ALA A 335 1.92 -13.24 16.72
N GLY A 336 1.09 -13.49 17.73
CA GLY A 336 1.51 -13.85 19.08
C GLY A 336 2.13 -12.72 19.90
N LYS A 337 2.38 -11.56 19.29
CA LYS A 337 2.91 -10.39 20.00
C LYS A 337 1.78 -9.53 20.58
N LYS A 338 2.12 -8.72 21.57
CA LYS A 338 1.22 -7.77 22.21
C LYS A 338 1.21 -6.44 21.48
N ILE A 339 0.03 -5.84 21.38
CA ILE A 339 -0.19 -4.46 20.94
C ILE A 339 -0.96 -3.72 22.04
N ASN A 340 -0.66 -2.42 22.20
CA ASN A 340 -1.16 -1.64 23.36
C ASN A 340 -2.48 -0.92 23.05
N TRP A 341 -2.90 -0.89 21.80
CA TRP A 341 -4.09 -0.16 21.36
C TRP A 341 -5.11 -1.10 20.73
N LYS A 342 -6.37 -0.72 20.84
CA LYS A 342 -7.50 -1.44 20.25
C LYS A 342 -8.51 -0.44 19.70
N VAL A 343 -8.96 -0.66 18.47
CA VAL A 343 -10.12 0.03 17.89
C VAL A 343 -11.39 -0.39 18.64
N SER A 344 -12.25 0.58 18.95
CA SER A 344 -13.52 0.39 19.70
C SER A 344 -14.65 0.00 18.77
#